data_ca7634d0b9a083b199eacf82fc8cdba4
#
_entry.id   ca7634d0b9a083b199eacf82fc8cdba4
#
_cell.length_a   1.000
_cell.length_b   1.000
_cell.length_c   1.000
_cell.angle_alpha   90.00
_cell.angle_beta   90.00
_cell.angle_gamma   90.00
#
_symmetry.space_group_name_H-M   'P 1'
#
loop_
_entity.id
_entity.type
_entity.pdbx_description
1 polymer ?
#
loop_
_entity_poly.entity_id
_entity_poly.type
_entity_poly.pdbx_seq_one_letter_code
_entity_poly.pdbx_strand_id
1 'polypeptide(L)'
;MTAMSSEFEQLVRLLEGAVECEKGGVDYMTGRLGGNDIVLRQCGIGKVNAAVGTAELIRSFSPDAVVSTGVAGGIDVSLGVMDVVVSSSIVYHDVWCGMGCEYGQVQGMPAVFPAAESLWKSAVALNGSPENITRIHAGLICTGDQFITNRDELDKIKSNFPSGLAVDMESAAIAQTCHIYGVPFVSFRIISDTPGVDKHIEQYENFWGEMANRSFGVTRQFLSNL
;
A
#
# COMPACT_ATOMS: atom_id res chain seq x y z
N MET A 1 -8.07 0.35 -2.58
CA MET A 1 -7.52 -0.97 -3.05
C MET A 1 -6.92 -1.71 -1.88
N THR A 2 -7.24 -2.97 -1.70
CA THR A 2 -6.64 -3.88 -0.73
C THR A 2 -6.33 -5.23 -1.40
N ALA A 3 -5.39 -5.99 -0.84
CA ALA A 3 -5.05 -7.31 -1.36
C ALA A 3 -5.89 -8.43 -0.70
N MET A 4 -6.08 -8.37 0.60
CA MET A 4 -6.63 -9.45 1.41
C MET A 4 -8.05 -9.15 1.90
N SER A 5 -8.83 -10.23 2.15
CA SER A 5 -10.19 -10.11 2.69
C SER A 5 -10.21 -9.45 4.07
N SER A 6 -9.22 -9.76 4.92
CA SER A 6 -9.10 -9.16 6.26
C SER A 6 -8.91 -7.63 6.21
N GLU A 7 -8.15 -7.13 5.24
CA GLU A 7 -7.98 -5.70 5.00
C GLU A 7 -9.27 -5.06 4.46
N PHE A 8 -9.88 -5.73 3.48
CA PHE A 8 -11.12 -5.28 2.85
C PHE A 8 -12.26 -5.12 3.86
N GLU A 9 -12.48 -6.13 4.69
CA GLU A 9 -13.53 -6.11 5.72
C GLU A 9 -13.35 -4.98 6.74
N GLN A 10 -12.10 -4.65 7.12
CA GLN A 10 -11.81 -3.52 8.00
C GLN A 10 -12.23 -2.19 7.38
N LEU A 11 -11.96 -2.01 6.08
CA LEU A 11 -12.33 -0.78 5.38
C LEU A 11 -13.82 -0.66 5.13
N VAL A 12 -14.50 -1.76 4.81
CA VAL A 12 -15.97 -1.77 4.64
C VAL A 12 -16.66 -1.23 5.89
N ARG A 13 -16.17 -1.60 7.08
CA ARG A 13 -16.72 -1.12 8.37
C ARG A 13 -16.57 0.39 8.59
N LEU A 14 -15.67 1.05 7.85
CA LEU A 14 -15.46 2.48 7.94
C LEU A 14 -16.39 3.28 7.03
N LEU A 15 -17.02 2.63 6.05
CA LEU A 15 -17.89 3.31 5.08
C LEU A 15 -19.28 3.59 5.64
N GLU A 16 -19.74 4.80 5.42
CA GLU A 16 -21.13 5.18 5.59
C GLU A 16 -21.93 4.76 4.36
N GLY A 17 -23.07 4.08 4.59
CA GLY A 17 -23.93 3.63 3.51
C GLY A 17 -23.27 2.63 2.56
N ALA A 18 -22.47 1.70 3.10
CA ALA A 18 -21.80 0.67 2.32
C ALA A 18 -22.80 -0.18 1.51
N VAL A 19 -22.60 -0.27 0.20
CA VAL A 19 -23.44 -1.03 -0.74
C VAL A 19 -22.56 -1.82 -1.69
N GLU A 20 -22.89 -3.11 -1.86
CA GLU A 20 -22.26 -3.94 -2.89
C GLU A 20 -22.67 -3.46 -4.29
N CYS A 21 -21.71 -3.44 -5.20
CA CYS A 21 -21.88 -3.02 -6.57
C CYS A 21 -21.09 -3.95 -7.49
N GLU A 22 -21.78 -4.58 -8.44
CA GLU A 22 -21.12 -5.33 -9.51
C GLU A 22 -20.99 -4.45 -10.75
N LYS A 23 -19.82 -4.46 -11.37
CA LYS A 23 -19.59 -3.76 -12.63
C LYS A 23 -18.64 -4.56 -13.52
N GLY A 24 -19.12 -4.97 -14.68
CA GLY A 24 -18.33 -5.77 -15.63
C GLY A 24 -17.95 -7.16 -15.12
N GLY A 25 -18.78 -7.80 -14.30
CA GLY A 25 -18.51 -9.11 -13.69
C GLY A 25 -17.53 -9.05 -12.50
N VAL A 26 -17.32 -7.86 -11.96
CA VAL A 26 -16.37 -7.60 -10.85
C VAL A 26 -17.12 -6.95 -9.69
N ASP A 27 -16.90 -7.48 -8.49
CA ASP A 27 -17.53 -6.98 -7.26
C ASP A 27 -16.73 -5.84 -6.64
N TYR A 28 -17.45 -4.81 -6.20
CA TYR A 28 -16.96 -3.64 -5.49
C TYR A 28 -17.86 -3.36 -4.29
N MET A 29 -17.32 -2.63 -3.33
CA MET A 29 -18.10 -1.99 -2.28
C MET A 29 -18.03 -0.48 -2.48
N THR A 30 -19.19 0.18 -2.51
CA THR A 30 -19.30 1.64 -2.59
C THR A 30 -19.84 2.21 -1.30
N GLY A 31 -19.52 3.44 -0.97
CA GLY A 31 -19.99 4.13 0.22
C GLY A 31 -19.34 5.50 0.35
N ARG A 32 -19.49 6.12 1.50
CA ARG A 32 -18.88 7.43 1.80
C ARG A 32 -17.96 7.37 2.99
N LEU A 33 -16.93 8.21 2.98
CA LEU A 33 -16.06 8.41 4.12
C LEU A 33 -15.63 9.88 4.17
N GLY A 34 -16.04 10.57 5.22
CA GLY A 34 -15.93 12.02 5.27
C GLY A 34 -16.76 12.67 4.15
N GLY A 35 -16.17 13.58 3.39
CA GLY A 35 -16.82 14.20 2.22
C GLY A 35 -16.74 13.41 0.91
N ASN A 36 -16.02 12.27 0.89
CA ASN A 36 -15.62 11.58 -0.33
C ASN A 36 -16.52 10.38 -0.65
N ASP A 37 -16.81 10.17 -1.94
CA ASP A 37 -17.38 8.95 -2.46
C ASP A 37 -16.26 7.91 -2.63
N ILE A 38 -16.42 6.75 -2.03
CA ILE A 38 -15.41 5.70 -1.97
C ILE A 38 -15.85 4.47 -2.75
N VAL A 39 -14.94 3.93 -3.54
CA VAL A 39 -15.06 2.61 -4.16
C VAL A 39 -13.95 1.73 -3.60
N LEU A 40 -14.32 0.66 -2.91
CA LEU A 40 -13.39 -0.36 -2.43
C LEU A 40 -13.33 -1.54 -3.40
N ARG A 41 -12.11 -2.01 -3.63
CA ARG A 41 -11.82 -3.21 -4.42
C ARG A 41 -10.80 -4.07 -3.68
N GLN A 42 -11.13 -5.34 -3.48
CA GLN A 42 -10.16 -6.36 -3.12
C GLN A 42 -9.59 -6.93 -4.41
N CYS A 43 -8.29 -6.77 -4.62
CA CYS A 43 -7.65 -7.22 -5.86
C CYS A 43 -7.05 -8.63 -5.78
N GLY A 44 -6.73 -9.13 -4.58
CA GLY A 44 -5.91 -10.31 -4.37
C GLY A 44 -4.42 -9.97 -4.24
N ILE A 45 -3.63 -10.97 -3.79
CA ILE A 45 -2.21 -10.82 -3.50
C ILE A 45 -1.39 -10.89 -4.80
N GLY A 46 -0.32 -10.09 -4.86
CA GLY A 46 0.69 -10.11 -5.90
C GLY A 46 0.45 -9.15 -7.06
N LYS A 47 1.51 -8.93 -7.83
CA LYS A 47 1.59 -7.87 -8.85
C LYS A 47 0.53 -7.96 -9.94
N VAL A 48 0.25 -9.16 -10.45
CA VAL A 48 -0.73 -9.36 -11.53
C VAL A 48 -2.13 -9.04 -11.05
N ASN A 49 -2.54 -9.58 -9.89
CA ASN A 49 -3.84 -9.31 -9.28
C ASN A 49 -4.03 -7.81 -9.01
N ALA A 50 -3.00 -7.17 -8.46
CA ALA A 50 -2.99 -5.75 -8.17
C ALA A 50 -3.15 -4.89 -9.45
N ALA A 51 -2.41 -5.21 -10.51
CA ALA A 51 -2.49 -4.50 -11.78
C ALA A 51 -3.86 -4.65 -12.45
N VAL A 52 -4.37 -5.88 -12.55
CA VAL A 52 -5.69 -6.17 -13.15
C VAL A 52 -6.79 -5.46 -12.36
N GLY A 53 -6.82 -5.64 -11.02
CA GLY A 53 -7.83 -5.02 -10.18
C GLY A 53 -7.81 -3.49 -10.24
N THR A 54 -6.62 -2.88 -10.35
CA THR A 54 -6.49 -1.42 -10.50
C THR A 54 -6.99 -0.93 -11.85
N ALA A 55 -6.65 -1.63 -12.95
CA ALA A 55 -7.10 -1.27 -14.28
C ALA A 55 -8.64 -1.38 -14.39
N GLU A 56 -9.23 -2.44 -13.84
CA GLU A 56 -10.69 -2.61 -13.78
C GLU A 56 -11.37 -1.49 -12.99
N LEU A 57 -10.83 -1.14 -11.81
CA LEU A 57 -11.36 -0.05 -10.98
C LEU A 57 -11.31 1.29 -11.72
N ILE A 58 -10.14 1.63 -12.30
CA ILE A 58 -9.97 2.89 -13.04
C ILE A 58 -10.94 2.98 -14.22
N ARG A 59 -11.06 1.91 -15.01
CA ARG A 59 -11.95 1.88 -16.18
C ARG A 59 -13.43 1.93 -15.80
N SER A 60 -13.78 1.35 -14.67
CA SER A 60 -15.19 1.27 -14.22
C SER A 60 -15.68 2.56 -13.56
N PHE A 61 -14.82 3.27 -12.83
CA PHE A 61 -15.26 4.38 -11.98
C PHE A 61 -14.55 5.71 -12.25
N SER A 62 -13.45 5.74 -13.04
CA SER A 62 -12.68 6.96 -13.33
C SER A 62 -12.37 7.78 -12.07
N PRO A 63 -11.73 7.18 -11.04
CA PRO A 63 -11.52 7.85 -9.77
C PRO A 63 -10.54 9.03 -9.89
N ASP A 64 -10.69 10.04 -9.04
CA ASP A 64 -9.77 11.18 -8.94
C ASP A 64 -8.39 10.76 -8.42
N ALA A 65 -8.34 9.71 -7.60
CA ALA A 65 -7.11 9.11 -7.09
C ALA A 65 -7.33 7.64 -6.69
N VAL A 66 -6.24 6.87 -6.71
CA VAL A 66 -6.21 5.50 -6.18
C VAL A 66 -5.40 5.50 -4.89
N VAL A 67 -6.02 5.01 -3.81
CA VAL A 67 -5.38 4.78 -2.52
C VAL A 67 -5.25 3.28 -2.30
N SER A 68 -4.03 2.76 -2.22
CA SER A 68 -3.77 1.40 -1.76
C SER A 68 -3.56 1.40 -0.25
N THR A 69 -4.15 0.46 0.46
CA THR A 69 -3.93 0.32 1.89
C THR A 69 -3.89 -1.15 2.29
N GLY A 70 -3.01 -1.47 3.20
CA GLY A 70 -2.75 -2.83 3.64
C GLY A 70 -1.55 -2.90 4.59
N VAL A 71 -1.08 -4.12 4.83
CA VAL A 71 0.09 -4.37 5.68
C VAL A 71 1.37 -4.51 4.86
N ALA A 72 2.52 -4.39 5.52
CA ALA A 72 3.85 -4.59 4.95
C ALA A 72 4.86 -4.98 6.01
N GLY A 73 5.94 -5.65 5.60
CA GLY A 73 7.11 -5.84 6.43
C GLY A 73 7.95 -4.57 6.53
N GLY A 74 8.31 -4.16 7.75
CA GLY A 74 9.20 -3.02 7.99
C GLY A 74 10.66 -3.42 7.78
N ILE A 75 11.36 -2.78 6.84
CA ILE A 75 12.76 -3.12 6.51
C ILE A 75 13.77 -2.08 6.97
N ASP A 76 13.32 -1.00 7.58
CA ASP A 76 14.19 0.03 8.17
C ASP A 76 14.13 -0.02 9.70
N VAL A 77 15.27 0.17 10.33
CA VAL A 77 15.42 0.11 11.79
C VAL A 77 14.70 1.22 12.55
N SER A 78 14.27 2.26 11.85
CA SER A 78 13.50 3.36 12.43
C SER A 78 12.02 3.02 12.64
N LEU A 79 11.55 1.91 12.06
CA LEU A 79 10.15 1.50 12.08
C LEU A 79 9.86 0.50 13.20
N GLY A 80 8.73 0.69 13.85
CA GLY A 80 8.13 -0.30 14.75
C GLY A 80 6.87 -0.93 14.14
N VAL A 81 6.48 -2.09 14.68
CA VAL A 81 5.16 -2.66 14.40
C VAL A 81 4.09 -1.64 14.76
N MET A 82 3.07 -1.50 13.93
CA MET A 82 2.00 -0.48 13.98
C MET A 82 2.38 0.91 13.44
N ASP A 83 3.64 1.21 13.14
CA ASP A 83 3.95 2.41 12.37
C ASP A 83 3.32 2.32 10.98
N VAL A 84 3.03 3.45 10.38
CA VAL A 84 2.50 3.53 9.01
C VAL A 84 3.54 4.14 8.09
N VAL A 85 3.82 3.46 6.99
CA VAL A 85 4.59 4.02 5.87
C VAL A 85 3.62 4.49 4.81
N VAL A 86 3.61 5.79 4.53
CA VAL A 86 2.95 6.36 3.35
C VAL A 86 3.99 6.51 2.24
N SER A 87 3.67 6.02 1.06
CA SER A 87 4.60 6.10 -0.07
C SER A 87 4.83 7.55 -0.51
N SER A 88 6.08 8.00 -0.48
CA SER A 88 6.51 9.14 -1.31
C SER A 88 6.97 8.67 -2.68
N SER A 89 7.44 7.43 -2.75
CA SER A 89 7.90 6.75 -3.97
C SER A 89 7.79 5.23 -3.82
N ILE A 90 7.75 4.53 -4.94
CA ILE A 90 7.60 3.07 -4.99
C ILE A 90 8.54 2.49 -6.06
N VAL A 91 9.11 1.32 -5.79
CA VAL A 91 9.96 0.56 -6.72
C VAL A 91 9.60 -0.92 -6.72
N TYR A 92 9.96 -1.62 -7.80
CA TYR A 92 10.05 -3.08 -7.75
C TYR A 92 11.40 -3.51 -7.19
N HIS A 93 11.42 -4.45 -6.25
CA HIS A 93 12.67 -5.00 -5.74
C HIS A 93 13.10 -6.30 -6.41
N ASP A 94 12.25 -6.86 -7.30
CA ASP A 94 12.44 -8.16 -7.94
C ASP A 94 12.46 -8.09 -9.48
N VAL A 95 12.58 -6.90 -10.06
CA VAL A 95 12.59 -6.69 -11.51
C VAL A 95 13.99 -6.40 -12.01
N TRP A 96 14.38 -7.05 -13.11
CA TRP A 96 15.59 -6.77 -13.86
C TRP A 96 15.36 -6.94 -15.36
N CYS A 97 15.42 -5.86 -16.13
CA CYS A 97 15.22 -5.85 -17.59
C CYS A 97 16.53 -5.77 -18.38
N GLY A 98 17.67 -6.08 -17.77
CA GLY A 98 18.97 -6.12 -18.43
C GLY A 98 19.71 -4.80 -18.48
N MET A 99 20.83 -4.78 -19.21
CA MET A 99 21.68 -3.59 -19.34
C MET A 99 20.91 -2.45 -20.02
N GLY A 100 21.03 -1.24 -19.47
CA GLY A 100 20.29 -0.05 -19.92
C GLY A 100 19.04 0.26 -19.12
N CYS A 101 18.69 -0.60 -18.15
CA CYS A 101 17.67 -0.34 -17.14
C CYS A 101 18.32 -0.32 -15.73
N GLU A 102 17.78 0.49 -14.84
CA GLU A 102 18.13 0.42 -13.43
C GLU A 102 17.54 -0.87 -12.81
N TYR A 103 18.12 -1.34 -11.70
CA TYR A 103 17.53 -2.45 -10.94
C TYR A 103 16.18 -2.01 -10.37
N GLY A 104 15.15 -2.83 -10.55
CA GLY A 104 13.76 -2.48 -10.23
C GLY A 104 12.98 -1.82 -11.36
N GLN A 105 13.65 -1.42 -12.45
CA GLN A 105 13.00 -0.76 -13.58
C GLN A 105 12.43 -1.76 -14.59
N VAL A 106 11.14 -1.63 -14.90
CA VAL A 106 10.53 -2.22 -16.10
C VAL A 106 10.93 -1.37 -17.30
N GLN A 107 11.41 -2.00 -18.37
CA GLN A 107 11.83 -1.29 -19.59
C GLN A 107 10.70 -0.39 -20.14
N GLY A 108 11.02 0.87 -20.38
CA GLY A 108 10.06 1.87 -20.86
C GLY A 108 9.20 2.51 -19.76
N MET A 109 9.39 2.11 -18.51
CA MET A 109 8.72 2.71 -17.35
C MET A 109 9.73 3.51 -16.50
N PRO A 110 9.26 4.42 -15.62
CA PRO A 110 10.12 5.04 -14.62
C PRO A 110 10.81 3.98 -13.74
N ALA A 111 12.06 4.22 -13.35
CA ALA A 111 12.75 3.38 -12.37
C ALA A 111 12.09 3.46 -10.99
N VAL A 112 11.54 4.63 -10.66
CA VAL A 112 10.83 4.92 -9.42
C VAL A 112 9.49 5.55 -9.79
N PHE A 113 8.41 5.06 -9.22
CA PHE A 113 7.06 5.63 -9.36
C PHE A 113 6.83 6.65 -8.22
N PRO A 114 6.76 7.97 -8.50
CA PRO A 114 6.43 8.94 -7.47
C PRO A 114 4.95 8.81 -7.09
N ALA A 115 4.67 8.84 -5.79
CA ALA A 115 3.30 9.01 -5.32
C ALA A 115 2.83 10.47 -5.45
N ALA A 116 1.53 10.69 -5.47
CA ALA A 116 0.97 12.04 -5.55
C ALA A 116 1.37 12.87 -4.31
N GLU A 117 2.11 13.95 -4.53
CA GLU A 117 2.74 14.73 -3.47
C GLU A 117 1.72 15.33 -2.49
N SER A 118 0.60 15.84 -3.00
CA SER A 118 -0.48 16.36 -2.15
C SER A 118 -1.04 15.28 -1.21
N LEU A 119 -1.18 14.05 -1.69
CA LEU A 119 -1.76 12.96 -0.92
C LEU A 119 -0.82 12.50 0.21
N TRP A 120 0.46 12.20 -0.08
CA TRP A 120 1.35 11.73 0.99
C TRP A 120 1.72 12.84 1.99
N LYS A 121 1.80 14.11 1.57
CA LYS A 121 2.01 15.24 2.50
C LYS A 121 0.84 15.44 3.42
N SER A 122 -0.41 15.35 2.93
CA SER A 122 -1.62 15.36 3.76
C SER A 122 -1.60 14.24 4.82
N ALA A 123 -1.16 13.04 4.43
CA ALA A 123 -1.04 11.93 5.36
C ALA A 123 -0.01 12.20 6.46
N VAL A 124 1.18 12.70 6.12
CA VAL A 124 2.24 13.03 7.09
C VAL A 124 1.80 14.14 8.04
N ALA A 125 1.01 15.10 7.57
CA ALA A 125 0.49 16.19 8.41
C ALA A 125 -0.36 15.68 9.58
N LEU A 126 -0.94 14.47 9.48
CA LEU A 126 -1.66 13.83 10.58
C LEU A 126 -0.78 13.55 11.82
N ASN A 127 0.55 13.49 11.68
CA ASN A 127 1.44 13.37 12.84
C ASN A 127 1.28 14.54 13.84
N GLY A 128 0.80 15.69 13.38
CA GLY A 128 0.49 16.84 14.23
C GLY A 128 -0.91 16.81 14.85
N SER A 129 -1.76 15.86 14.48
CA SER A 129 -3.12 15.74 15.01
C SER A 129 -3.11 15.07 16.39
N PRO A 130 -3.78 15.64 17.41
CA PRO A 130 -3.90 14.99 18.72
C PRO A 130 -4.71 13.69 18.68
N GLU A 131 -5.50 13.47 17.65
CA GLU A 131 -6.29 12.25 17.45
C GLU A 131 -5.47 11.11 16.84
N ASN A 132 -4.32 11.42 16.25
CA ASN A 132 -3.44 10.41 15.65
C ASN A 132 -2.45 9.88 16.69
N ILE A 133 -2.59 8.60 17.00
CA ILE A 133 -1.70 7.87 17.92
C ILE A 133 -0.63 7.03 17.21
N THR A 134 -0.65 7.04 15.87
CA THR A 134 0.22 6.22 15.04
C THR A 134 1.30 7.08 14.38
N ARG A 135 2.55 6.64 14.42
CA ARG A 135 3.64 7.34 13.73
C ARG A 135 3.55 7.07 12.23
N ILE A 136 3.54 8.15 11.44
CA ILE A 136 3.46 8.08 9.97
C ILE A 136 4.80 8.53 9.38
N HIS A 137 5.41 7.65 8.59
CA HIS A 137 6.67 7.89 7.88
C HIS A 137 6.39 7.99 6.38
N ALA A 138 6.92 9.03 5.73
CA ALA A 138 6.92 9.08 4.25
C ALA A 138 8.21 8.48 3.72
N GLY A 139 8.11 7.59 2.73
CA GLY A 139 9.31 7.00 2.16
C GLY A 139 9.08 6.01 1.02
N LEU A 140 10.15 5.29 0.70
CA LEU A 140 10.19 4.32 -0.37
C LEU A 140 9.57 2.99 0.07
N ILE A 141 8.59 2.51 -0.70
CA ILE A 141 8.04 1.15 -0.58
C ILE A 141 8.63 0.29 -1.70
N CYS A 142 9.12 -0.89 -1.33
CA CYS A 142 9.74 -1.86 -2.23
C CYS A 142 8.79 -3.04 -2.46
N THR A 143 8.35 -3.26 -3.69
CA THR A 143 7.35 -4.28 -4.05
C THR A 143 7.98 -5.44 -4.80
N GLY A 144 7.56 -6.67 -4.51
CA GLY A 144 7.90 -7.86 -5.29
C GLY A 144 6.97 -9.03 -5.00
N ASP A 145 6.90 -10.04 -5.89
CA ASP A 145 6.06 -11.22 -5.70
C ASP A 145 6.70 -12.25 -4.73
N GLN A 146 7.17 -11.75 -3.56
CA GLN A 146 7.82 -12.55 -2.54
C GLN A 146 7.40 -12.09 -1.15
N PHE A 147 6.98 -13.02 -0.30
CA PHE A 147 6.84 -12.79 1.13
C PHE A 147 8.23 -12.91 1.77
N ILE A 148 8.83 -11.78 2.14
CA ILE A 148 10.20 -11.72 2.67
C ILE A 148 10.22 -12.25 4.09
N THR A 149 10.97 -13.34 4.32
CA THR A 149 10.99 -14.04 5.59
C THR A 149 12.38 -14.15 6.22
N ASN A 150 13.44 -13.89 5.48
CA ASN A 150 14.80 -14.08 5.96
C ASN A 150 15.68 -12.85 5.77
N ARG A 151 16.80 -12.84 6.50
CA ARG A 151 17.72 -11.70 6.54
C ARG A 151 18.44 -11.48 5.22
N ASP A 152 18.80 -12.52 4.52
CA ASP A 152 19.59 -12.43 3.28
C ASP A 152 18.77 -11.74 2.17
N GLU A 153 17.48 -12.06 2.06
CA GLU A 153 16.56 -11.40 1.13
C GLU A 153 16.38 -9.92 1.49
N LEU A 154 16.21 -9.62 2.77
CA LEU A 154 16.09 -8.25 3.27
C LEU A 154 17.37 -7.46 2.98
N ASP A 155 18.53 -8.01 3.28
CA ASP A 155 19.83 -7.34 3.05
C ASP A 155 20.07 -7.10 1.55
N LYS A 156 19.64 -8.00 0.67
CA LYS A 156 19.66 -7.80 -0.78
C LYS A 156 18.77 -6.63 -1.20
N ILE A 157 17.55 -6.53 -0.66
CA ILE A 157 16.64 -5.40 -0.94
C ILE A 157 17.26 -4.10 -0.45
N LYS A 158 17.75 -4.05 0.80
CA LYS A 158 18.39 -2.85 1.37
C LYS A 158 19.69 -2.46 0.65
N SER A 159 20.43 -3.41 0.10
CA SER A 159 21.62 -3.14 -0.71
C SER A 159 21.28 -2.41 -2.02
N ASN A 160 20.17 -2.80 -2.68
CA ASN A 160 19.73 -2.15 -3.92
C ASN A 160 18.93 -0.87 -3.64
N PHE A 161 18.20 -0.82 -2.54
CA PHE A 161 17.32 0.29 -2.14
C PHE A 161 17.59 0.72 -0.69
N PRO A 162 18.72 1.40 -0.41
CA PRO A 162 19.10 1.76 0.96
C PRO A 162 18.05 2.62 1.71
N SER A 163 17.30 3.44 0.98
CA SER A 163 16.20 4.26 1.52
C SER A 163 14.87 3.54 1.68
N GLY A 164 14.78 2.25 1.31
CA GLY A 164 13.57 1.45 1.44
C GLY A 164 13.11 1.37 2.89
N LEU A 165 11.84 1.67 3.15
CA LEU A 165 11.22 1.62 4.47
C LEU A 165 10.41 0.34 4.69
N ALA A 166 9.66 -0.08 3.68
CA ALA A 166 8.77 -1.23 3.78
C ALA A 166 8.81 -2.10 2.53
N VAL A 167 8.44 -3.37 2.69
CA VAL A 167 8.26 -4.32 1.59
C VAL A 167 6.81 -4.81 1.54
N ASP A 168 6.27 -4.89 0.33
CA ASP A 168 4.94 -5.43 0.05
C ASP A 168 4.90 -6.19 -1.28
N MET A 169 3.70 -6.60 -1.70
CA MET A 169 3.54 -7.39 -2.92
C MET A 169 2.68 -6.72 -3.99
N GLU A 170 2.16 -5.50 -3.79
CA GLU A 170 1.17 -4.87 -4.68
C GLU A 170 1.50 -3.44 -5.09
N SER A 171 2.08 -2.62 -4.21
CA SER A 171 2.15 -1.15 -4.38
C SER A 171 2.75 -0.72 -5.72
N ALA A 172 3.85 -1.35 -6.18
CA ALA A 172 4.46 -0.96 -7.44
C ALA A 172 3.61 -1.32 -8.65
N ALA A 173 2.88 -2.43 -8.62
CA ALA A 173 1.99 -2.82 -9.70
C ALA A 173 0.77 -1.88 -9.81
N ILE A 174 0.23 -1.45 -8.66
CA ILE A 174 -0.83 -0.43 -8.61
C ILE A 174 -0.28 0.91 -9.11
N ALA A 175 0.90 1.34 -8.62
CA ALA A 175 1.55 2.58 -9.03
C ALA A 175 1.85 2.62 -10.53
N GLN A 176 2.39 1.54 -11.10
CA GLN A 176 2.64 1.42 -12.54
C GLN A 176 1.34 1.50 -13.33
N THR A 177 0.29 0.82 -12.89
CA THR A 177 -1.03 0.88 -13.54
C THR A 177 -1.58 2.30 -13.49
N CYS A 178 -1.54 2.96 -12.34
CA CYS A 178 -1.97 4.35 -12.20
C CYS A 178 -1.14 5.30 -13.09
N HIS A 179 0.18 5.09 -13.19
CA HIS A 179 1.05 5.83 -14.10
C HIS A 179 0.61 5.67 -15.56
N ILE A 180 0.32 4.45 -16.02
CA ILE A 180 -0.16 4.17 -17.39
C ILE A 180 -1.49 4.88 -17.68
N TYR A 181 -2.38 4.93 -16.71
CA TYR A 181 -3.70 5.58 -16.85
C TYR A 181 -3.72 7.06 -16.49
N GLY A 182 -2.62 7.63 -16.00
CA GLY A 182 -2.53 9.03 -15.59
C GLY A 182 -3.36 9.38 -14.35
N VAL A 183 -3.57 8.43 -13.44
CA VAL A 183 -4.35 8.61 -12.21
C VAL A 183 -3.43 8.83 -11.02
N PRO A 184 -3.65 9.84 -10.16
CA PRO A 184 -2.90 10.04 -8.93
C PRO A 184 -2.96 8.81 -8.01
N PHE A 185 -1.83 8.50 -7.34
CA PHE A 185 -1.72 7.31 -6.50
C PHE A 185 -0.96 7.60 -5.20
N VAL A 186 -1.35 6.89 -4.13
CA VAL A 186 -0.61 6.80 -2.88
C VAL A 186 -0.84 5.43 -2.22
N SER A 187 0.17 4.90 -1.55
CA SER A 187 0.06 3.67 -0.76
C SER A 187 0.28 3.93 0.72
N PHE A 188 -0.57 3.32 1.56
CA PHE A 188 -0.46 3.26 3.01
C PHE A 188 -0.14 1.83 3.41
N ARG A 189 0.96 1.64 4.13
CA ARG A 189 1.37 0.31 4.63
C ARG A 189 1.57 0.36 6.13
N ILE A 190 0.78 -0.43 6.82
CA ILE A 190 0.89 -0.61 8.26
C ILE A 190 1.92 -1.70 8.50
N ILE A 191 2.91 -1.42 9.32
CA ILE A 191 3.97 -2.37 9.60
C ILE A 191 3.41 -3.47 10.49
N SER A 192 3.32 -4.69 9.94
CA SER A 192 2.82 -5.88 10.64
C SER A 192 3.92 -6.65 11.35
N ASP A 193 5.12 -6.63 10.78
CA ASP A 193 6.27 -7.41 11.22
C ASP A 193 7.57 -6.79 10.73
N THR A 194 8.68 -7.32 11.24
CA THR A 194 10.03 -6.96 10.77
C THR A 194 10.70 -8.20 10.20
N PRO A 195 10.82 -8.34 8.87
CA PRO A 195 11.45 -9.50 8.24
C PRO A 195 12.89 -9.74 8.75
N GLY A 196 13.26 -11.00 8.92
CA GLY A 196 14.61 -11.38 9.33
C GLY A 196 14.95 -11.19 10.81
N VAL A 197 14.00 -10.79 11.65
CA VAL A 197 14.14 -10.87 13.12
C VAL A 197 13.55 -12.17 13.63
N ASP A 198 14.01 -12.60 14.83
CA ASP A 198 13.42 -13.75 15.52
C ASP A 198 11.92 -13.50 15.73
N LYS A 199 11.09 -14.52 15.40
CA LYS A 199 9.63 -14.50 15.61
C LYS A 199 8.86 -13.51 14.74
N HIS A 200 9.38 -13.09 13.57
CA HIS A 200 8.64 -12.18 12.68
C HIS A 200 7.29 -12.78 12.22
N ILE A 201 7.20 -14.09 12.02
CA ILE A 201 5.94 -14.79 11.72
C ILE A 201 4.94 -14.65 12.87
N GLU A 202 5.39 -14.81 14.13
CA GLU A 202 4.53 -14.59 15.30
C GLU A 202 4.07 -13.11 15.38
N GLN A 203 4.92 -12.14 14.99
CA GLN A 203 4.53 -10.73 14.92
C GLN A 203 3.39 -10.54 13.92
N TYR A 204 3.53 -11.11 12.71
CA TYR A 204 2.52 -11.04 11.67
C TYR A 204 1.19 -11.68 12.09
N GLU A 205 1.23 -12.86 12.70
CA GLU A 205 0.03 -13.56 13.20
C GLU A 205 -0.66 -12.79 14.33
N ASN A 206 0.12 -12.27 15.29
CA ASN A 206 -0.40 -11.45 16.39
C ASN A 206 -1.00 -10.13 15.93
N PHE A 207 -0.42 -9.53 14.89
CA PHE A 207 -0.97 -8.31 14.28
C PHE A 207 -2.43 -8.50 13.87
N TRP A 208 -2.73 -9.59 13.18
CA TRP A 208 -4.11 -9.88 12.74
C TRP A 208 -5.04 -10.22 13.90
N GLY A 209 -4.55 -10.83 14.97
CA GLY A 209 -5.35 -11.18 16.14
C GLY A 209 -5.81 -9.97 16.97
N GLU A 210 -4.92 -9.02 17.20
CA GLU A 210 -5.12 -7.96 18.20
C GLU A 210 -5.14 -6.54 17.65
N MET A 211 -4.42 -6.29 16.56
CA MET A 211 -4.06 -4.93 16.15
C MET A 211 -4.71 -4.44 14.84
N ALA A 212 -5.23 -5.33 14.01
CA ALA A 212 -5.79 -4.98 12.70
C ALA A 212 -6.90 -3.91 12.79
N ASN A 213 -7.73 -3.96 13.82
CA ASN A 213 -8.83 -2.99 14.01
C ASN A 213 -8.33 -1.55 14.28
N ARG A 214 -7.12 -1.40 14.82
CA ARG A 214 -6.54 -0.07 15.16
C ARG A 214 -5.79 0.54 14.00
N SER A 215 -5.22 -0.29 13.15
CA SER A 215 -4.24 0.11 12.15
C SER A 215 -4.84 0.88 10.98
N PHE A 216 -6.08 0.62 10.60
CA PHE A 216 -6.74 1.37 9.53
C PHE A 216 -7.28 2.75 9.95
N GLY A 217 -7.10 3.13 11.22
CA GLY A 217 -7.47 4.46 11.72
C GLY A 217 -6.79 5.61 10.99
N VAL A 218 -5.51 5.45 10.63
CA VAL A 218 -4.77 6.46 9.84
C VAL A 218 -5.37 6.62 8.44
N THR A 219 -5.66 5.52 7.76
CA THR A 219 -6.32 5.55 6.45
C THR A 219 -7.68 6.23 6.53
N ARG A 220 -8.46 5.97 7.59
CA ARG A 220 -9.73 6.65 7.85
C ARG A 220 -9.55 8.16 8.02
N GLN A 221 -8.63 8.58 8.93
CA GLN A 221 -8.38 10.00 9.17
C GLN A 221 -7.91 10.70 7.90
N PHE A 222 -7.02 10.08 7.14
CA PHE A 222 -6.55 10.61 5.87
C PHE A 222 -7.71 10.83 4.90
N LEU A 223 -8.52 9.79 4.63
CA LEU A 223 -9.65 9.88 3.71
C LEU A 223 -10.73 10.85 4.18
N SER A 224 -10.90 11.04 5.48
CA SER A 224 -11.86 12.02 6.03
C SER A 224 -11.40 13.47 5.89
N ASN A 225 -10.11 13.71 5.62
CA ASN A 225 -9.51 15.03 5.51
C ASN A 225 -9.12 15.42 4.06
N LEU A 226 -9.42 14.56 3.07
CA LEU A 226 -9.32 14.87 1.66
C LEU A 226 -10.52 15.68 1.19
#